data_dcfedbc64fc51a372bc8639f89311c88
#
_entry.id   dcfedbc64fc51a372bc8639f89311c88
#
_cell.length_a   1.000
_cell.length_b   1.000
_cell.length_c   1.000
_cell.angle_alpha   90.00
_cell.angle_beta   90.00
_cell.angle_gamma   90.00
#
_symmetry.space_group_name_H-M   'P 1'
#
loop_
_entity.id
_entity.type
_entity.pdbx_description
1 polymer ?
#
loop_
_entity_poly.entity_id
_entity_poly.type
_entity_poly.pdbx_seq_one_letter_code
_entity_poly.pdbx_strand_id
1 'polypeptide(L)'
;MKYTKFKDIPQFTRDASYHVNMDIRRVSIWIEENIKEYNLQLNPDFQRGHVWTEEQQIAWLEFFLKGGKSGNDVYFNDPFWMDWNMNNIKPDTYKDFVCVDGLQRLTSIQRFINNEIKVFNSYYREYEDPRHLNTNTLIIHVNNLKTEKEVLQWYIDMNAGGTPHTTEEIDRVKKLINDLE
;
A
#
# COMPACT_ATOMS: atom_id res chain seq x y z
N MET A 1 24.38 12.13 16.57
CA MET A 1 23.91 11.64 17.88
C MET A 1 24.50 10.25 18.11
N LYS A 2 24.95 9.92 19.34
CA LYS A 2 25.54 8.60 19.64
C LYS A 2 24.61 7.86 20.61
N TYR A 3 24.08 6.72 20.20
CA TYR A 3 23.31 5.82 21.06
C TYR A 3 24.27 4.80 21.70
N THR A 4 24.13 4.57 22.98
CA THR A 4 24.91 3.58 23.75
C THR A 4 24.07 2.42 24.25
N LYS A 5 22.73 2.51 24.08
CA LYS A 5 21.78 1.45 24.41
C LYS A 5 20.83 1.25 23.24
N PHE A 6 20.59 0.02 22.83
CA PHE A 6 19.67 -0.30 21.73
C PHE A 6 18.25 0.22 21.97
N LYS A 7 17.76 0.19 23.20
CA LYS A 7 16.41 0.69 23.56
C LYS A 7 16.24 2.21 23.35
N ASP A 8 17.33 2.97 23.25
CA ASP A 8 17.29 4.43 23.09
C ASP A 8 17.30 4.82 21.58
N ILE A 9 17.46 3.84 20.68
CA ILE A 9 17.39 4.07 19.23
C ILE A 9 15.92 4.29 18.86
N PRO A 10 15.54 5.44 18.27
CA PRO A 10 14.20 5.65 17.77
C PRO A 10 13.82 4.56 16.76
N GLN A 11 12.67 3.94 16.97
CA GLN A 11 12.17 2.92 16.08
C GLN A 11 11.18 3.53 15.09
N PHE A 12 11.18 3.04 13.86
CA PHE A 12 10.15 3.36 12.90
C PHE A 12 8.79 2.82 13.37
N THR A 13 7.74 3.38 12.80
CA THR A 13 6.39 2.84 12.99
C THR A 13 6.37 1.37 12.57
N ARG A 14 5.70 0.53 13.35
CA ARG A 14 5.49 -0.87 12.99
C ARG A 14 4.83 -0.98 11.61
N ASP A 15 5.17 -2.02 10.88
CA ASP A 15 4.71 -2.26 9.51
C ASP A 15 3.24 -2.69 9.42
N ALA A 16 2.67 -3.29 10.49
CA ALA A 16 1.25 -3.61 10.53
C ALA A 16 0.72 -3.93 11.94
N SER A 17 -0.58 -3.73 12.14
CA SER A 17 -1.37 -4.32 13.24
C SER A 17 -1.73 -5.77 12.92
N TYR A 18 -2.00 -6.06 11.64
CA TYR A 18 -2.14 -7.41 11.09
C TYR A 18 -1.65 -7.45 9.65
N HIS A 19 -1.40 -8.67 9.15
CA HIS A 19 -1.12 -8.89 7.74
C HIS A 19 -1.79 -10.17 7.25
N VAL A 20 -2.07 -10.22 5.95
CA VAL A 20 -2.69 -11.36 5.29
C VAL A 20 -2.10 -11.59 3.89
N ASN A 21 -1.85 -12.86 3.56
CA ASN A 21 -1.51 -13.23 2.19
C ASN A 21 -2.79 -13.29 1.34
N MET A 22 -2.78 -12.60 0.23
CA MET A 22 -3.93 -12.53 -0.66
C MET A 22 -3.51 -12.76 -2.11
N ASP A 23 -4.16 -13.71 -2.79
CA ASP A 23 -3.92 -13.93 -4.20
C ASP A 23 -4.42 -12.75 -5.06
N ILE A 24 -3.82 -12.55 -6.22
CA ILE A 24 -4.07 -11.35 -7.03
C ILE A 24 -5.53 -11.20 -7.50
N ARG A 25 -6.27 -12.29 -7.65
CA ARG A 25 -7.70 -12.23 -8.03
C ARG A 25 -8.53 -11.69 -6.87
N ARG A 26 -8.20 -12.12 -5.65
CA ARG A 26 -8.86 -11.61 -4.44
C ARG A 26 -8.49 -10.17 -4.13
N VAL A 27 -7.25 -9.77 -4.42
CA VAL A 27 -6.80 -8.38 -4.24
C VAL A 27 -7.70 -7.42 -5.01
N SER A 28 -7.99 -7.70 -6.28
CA SER A 28 -8.86 -6.82 -7.09
C SER A 28 -10.26 -6.67 -6.47
N ILE A 29 -10.88 -7.79 -6.10
CA ILE A 29 -12.20 -7.80 -5.46
C ILE A 29 -12.15 -7.04 -4.13
N TRP A 30 -11.14 -7.32 -3.30
CA TRP A 30 -10.98 -6.70 -1.99
C TRP A 30 -10.83 -5.17 -2.09
N ILE A 31 -10.08 -4.67 -3.09
CA ILE A 31 -9.96 -3.23 -3.34
C ILE A 31 -11.33 -2.63 -3.67
N GLU A 32 -12.08 -3.22 -4.60
CA GLU A 32 -13.39 -2.72 -5.03
C GLU A 32 -14.39 -2.68 -3.87
N GLU A 33 -14.42 -3.73 -3.05
CA GLU A 33 -15.26 -3.81 -1.85
C GLU A 33 -14.89 -2.72 -0.84
N ASN A 34 -13.59 -2.56 -0.56
CA ASN A 34 -13.15 -1.57 0.43
C ASN A 34 -13.30 -0.11 -0.06
N ILE A 35 -13.17 0.14 -1.35
CA ILE A 35 -13.50 1.47 -1.91
C ILE A 35 -15.00 1.75 -1.70
N LYS A 36 -15.86 0.77 -1.99
CA LYS A 36 -17.30 0.95 -1.92
C LYS A 36 -17.84 1.05 -0.49
N GLU A 37 -17.34 0.19 0.41
CA GLU A 37 -17.91 0.03 1.75
C GLU A 37 -17.20 0.88 2.81
N TYR A 38 -15.89 1.10 2.65
CA TYR A 38 -15.04 1.76 3.66
C TYR A 38 -14.32 2.99 3.12
N ASN A 39 -14.67 3.47 1.91
CA ASN A 39 -14.06 4.64 1.29
C ASN A 39 -12.53 4.55 1.20
N LEU A 40 -12.00 3.36 0.86
CA LEU A 40 -10.56 3.18 0.67
C LEU A 40 -10.04 4.12 -0.41
N GLN A 41 -9.07 4.93 -0.05
CA GLN A 41 -8.33 5.80 -0.97
C GLN A 41 -7.02 5.11 -1.38
N LEU A 42 -6.95 4.66 -2.63
CA LEU A 42 -5.71 4.06 -3.16
C LEU A 42 -4.62 5.09 -3.41
N ASN A 43 -5.03 6.31 -3.76
CA ASN A 43 -4.13 7.41 -4.07
C ASN A 43 -4.51 8.64 -3.24
N PRO A 44 -4.22 8.65 -1.93
CA PRO A 44 -4.47 9.81 -1.09
C PRO A 44 -3.58 10.99 -1.50
N ASP A 45 -3.98 12.22 -1.11
CA ASP A 45 -3.37 13.48 -1.55
C ASP A 45 -1.86 13.59 -1.27
N PHE A 46 -1.36 12.89 -0.25
CA PHE A 46 0.07 12.89 0.07
C PHE A 46 0.91 12.04 -0.88
N GLN A 47 0.31 11.13 -1.66
CA GLN A 47 1.01 10.31 -2.65
C GLN A 47 1.19 11.06 -3.97
N ARG A 48 2.13 10.58 -4.77
CA ARG A 48 2.45 11.16 -6.09
C ARG A 48 1.57 10.65 -7.24
N GLY A 49 0.62 9.79 -6.93
CA GLY A 49 -0.20 9.15 -7.95
C GLY A 49 0.48 7.98 -8.68
N HIS A 50 -0.19 7.51 -9.71
CA HIS A 50 0.34 6.42 -10.54
C HIS A 50 1.40 6.97 -11.51
N VAL A 51 2.63 6.44 -11.41
CA VAL A 51 3.79 6.92 -12.18
C VAL A 51 4.46 5.84 -13.03
N TRP A 52 4.13 4.55 -12.83
CA TRP A 52 4.70 3.48 -13.65
C TRP A 52 4.17 3.53 -15.08
N THR A 53 5.07 3.41 -16.04
CA THR A 53 4.68 3.18 -17.43
C THR A 53 4.04 1.79 -17.60
N GLU A 54 3.38 1.55 -18.71
CA GLU A 54 2.79 0.24 -18.98
C GLU A 54 3.87 -0.86 -19.03
N GLU A 55 5.03 -0.57 -19.60
CA GLU A 55 6.15 -1.51 -19.64
C GLU A 55 6.64 -1.87 -18.23
N GLN A 56 6.70 -0.90 -17.30
CA GLN A 56 7.08 -1.15 -15.92
C GLN A 56 6.04 -2.01 -15.20
N GLN A 57 4.77 -1.77 -15.45
CA GLN A 57 3.66 -2.57 -14.90
C GLN A 57 3.74 -4.01 -15.38
N ILE A 58 3.91 -4.22 -16.68
CA ILE A 58 4.04 -5.55 -17.30
C ILE A 58 5.29 -6.26 -16.77
N ALA A 59 6.43 -5.59 -16.74
CA ALA A 59 7.68 -6.17 -16.25
C ALA A 59 7.58 -6.64 -14.79
N TRP A 60 6.93 -5.84 -13.92
CA TRP A 60 6.70 -6.25 -12.55
C TRP A 60 5.73 -7.44 -12.45
N LEU A 61 4.63 -7.45 -13.21
CA LEU A 61 3.69 -8.57 -13.22
C LEU A 61 4.36 -9.87 -13.72
N GLU A 62 5.17 -9.79 -14.76
CA GLU A 62 5.92 -10.95 -15.26
C GLU A 62 6.91 -11.48 -14.22
N PHE A 63 7.62 -10.59 -13.52
CA PHE A 63 8.49 -10.98 -12.42
C PHE A 63 7.70 -11.64 -11.29
N PHE A 64 6.59 -11.04 -10.87
CA PHE A 64 5.72 -11.54 -9.83
C PHE A 64 5.12 -12.91 -10.18
N LEU A 65 4.60 -13.08 -11.39
CA LEU A 65 4.00 -14.34 -11.85
C LEU A 65 5.02 -15.47 -12.02
N LYS A 66 6.30 -15.16 -12.27
CA LYS A 66 7.41 -16.12 -12.20
C LYS A 66 7.78 -16.55 -10.79
N GLY A 67 7.08 -16.04 -9.77
CA GLY A 67 7.34 -16.34 -8.36
C GLY A 67 8.35 -15.41 -7.71
N GLY A 68 8.61 -14.24 -8.29
CA GLY A 68 9.42 -13.18 -7.69
C GLY A 68 8.84 -12.76 -6.33
N LYS A 69 9.71 -12.56 -5.34
CA LYS A 69 9.31 -12.26 -3.95
C LYS A 69 9.56 -10.82 -3.55
N SER A 70 10.40 -10.10 -4.28
CA SER A 70 10.67 -8.69 -3.99
C SER A 70 9.49 -7.81 -4.35
N GLY A 71 9.11 -6.92 -3.44
CA GLY A 71 8.02 -5.97 -3.66
C GLY A 71 6.61 -6.59 -3.65
N ASN A 72 6.40 -7.65 -2.91
CA ASN A 72 5.08 -8.27 -2.76
C ASN A 72 4.28 -7.69 -1.57
N ASP A 73 4.91 -6.83 -0.77
CA ASP A 73 4.27 -6.19 0.37
C ASP A 73 3.52 -4.93 -0.08
N VAL A 74 2.31 -4.75 0.41
CA VAL A 74 1.50 -3.54 0.22
C VAL A 74 0.95 -3.09 1.56
N TYR A 75 0.88 -1.79 1.79
CA TYR A 75 0.66 -1.21 3.10
C TYR A 75 -0.53 -0.26 3.11
N PHE A 76 -1.40 -0.46 4.09
CA PHE A 76 -2.61 0.32 4.29
C PHE A 76 -2.72 0.82 5.73
N ASN A 77 -3.43 1.91 5.93
CA ASN A 77 -3.85 2.35 7.25
C ASN A 77 -5.38 2.42 7.31
N ASP A 78 -5.96 1.64 8.21
CA ASP A 78 -7.38 1.73 8.58
C ASP A 78 -7.48 2.17 10.05
N PRO A 79 -7.80 3.43 10.32
CA PRO A 79 -7.84 3.95 11.68
C PRO A 79 -8.95 3.32 12.54
N PHE A 80 -9.93 2.67 11.91
CA PHE A 80 -11.06 2.02 12.60
C PHE A 80 -10.91 0.51 12.73
N TRP A 81 -9.81 -0.05 12.24
CA TRP A 81 -9.54 -1.47 12.38
C TRP A 81 -9.61 -1.92 13.84
N MET A 82 -10.45 -2.92 14.12
CA MET A 82 -10.72 -3.46 15.46
C MET A 82 -11.37 -2.47 16.46
N ASP A 83 -11.76 -1.29 16.04
CA ASP A 83 -12.50 -0.36 16.89
C ASP A 83 -14.02 -0.62 16.80
N TRP A 84 -14.48 -1.55 17.62
CA TRP A 84 -15.91 -1.91 17.71
C TRP A 84 -16.78 -0.80 18.33
N ASN A 85 -16.14 0.21 18.95
CA ASN A 85 -16.86 1.28 19.64
C ASN A 85 -16.64 2.63 18.98
N MET A 86 -17.37 2.86 17.89
CA MET A 86 -17.37 4.14 17.14
C MET A 86 -17.79 5.35 17.98
N ASN A 87 -18.27 5.16 19.22
CA ASN A 87 -18.73 6.26 20.09
C ASN A 87 -17.59 7.02 20.78
N ASN A 88 -16.36 6.50 20.74
CA ASN A 88 -15.19 7.11 21.40
C ASN A 88 -14.16 7.66 20.41
N ILE A 89 -14.56 7.98 19.19
CA ILE A 89 -13.67 8.57 18.19
C ILE A 89 -13.33 9.99 18.63
N LYS A 90 -12.06 10.27 18.82
CA LYS A 90 -11.59 11.62 19.11
C LYS A 90 -11.81 12.53 17.89
N PRO A 91 -12.07 13.83 18.08
CA PRO A 91 -12.29 14.76 16.96
C PRO A 91 -11.13 14.84 15.96
N ASP A 92 -9.91 14.61 16.43
CA ASP A 92 -8.65 14.65 15.68
C ASP A 92 -8.25 13.28 15.07
N THR A 93 -9.11 12.25 15.22
CA THR A 93 -8.84 10.94 14.63
C THR A 93 -8.86 11.04 13.09
N TYR A 94 -7.81 10.56 12.45
CA TYR A 94 -7.76 10.36 11.01
C TYR A 94 -8.89 9.42 10.59
N LYS A 95 -9.64 9.79 9.54
CA LYS A 95 -10.88 9.08 9.20
C LYS A 95 -10.79 8.23 7.95
N ASP A 96 -9.71 8.39 7.20
CA ASP A 96 -9.60 7.77 5.90
C ASP A 96 -8.90 6.42 5.98
N PHE A 97 -9.47 5.43 5.31
CA PHE A 97 -8.79 4.20 4.98
C PHE A 97 -7.92 4.47 3.75
N VAL A 98 -6.61 4.33 3.86
CA VAL A 98 -5.67 4.75 2.81
C VAL A 98 -4.64 3.67 2.47
N CYS A 99 -4.27 3.60 1.20
CA CYS A 99 -3.05 2.93 0.77
C CYS A 99 -1.85 3.83 1.11
N VAL A 100 -0.86 3.29 1.81
CA VAL A 100 0.37 4.01 2.18
C VAL A 100 1.51 3.67 1.23
N ASP A 101 1.64 2.40 0.84
CA ASP A 101 2.54 1.97 -0.25
C ASP A 101 1.95 0.78 -1.00
N GLY A 102 2.16 0.75 -2.30
CA GLY A 102 1.73 -0.34 -3.18
C GLY A 102 0.83 0.08 -4.33
N LEU A 103 0.47 1.35 -4.46
CA LEU A 103 -0.42 1.85 -5.52
C LEU A 103 -0.05 1.33 -6.91
N GLN A 104 1.24 1.39 -7.28
CA GLN A 104 1.70 0.98 -8.61
C GLN A 104 1.42 -0.50 -8.88
N ARG A 105 1.69 -1.35 -7.90
CA ARG A 105 1.49 -2.81 -7.96
C ARG A 105 0.01 -3.18 -8.02
N LEU A 106 -0.79 -2.53 -7.17
CA LEU A 106 -2.24 -2.74 -7.12
C LEU A 106 -2.91 -2.33 -8.42
N THR A 107 -2.54 -1.17 -8.97
CA THR A 107 -3.04 -0.71 -10.28
C THR A 107 -2.64 -1.67 -11.39
N SER A 108 -1.40 -2.18 -11.39
CA SER A 108 -0.95 -3.15 -12.39
C SER A 108 -1.78 -4.44 -12.34
N ILE A 109 -2.07 -4.95 -11.14
CA ILE A 109 -2.92 -6.12 -10.95
C ILE A 109 -4.34 -5.86 -11.48
N GLN A 110 -4.95 -4.74 -11.09
CA GLN A 110 -6.31 -4.40 -11.54
C GLN A 110 -6.39 -4.31 -13.07
N ARG A 111 -5.44 -3.61 -13.70
CA ARG A 111 -5.39 -3.50 -15.16
C ARG A 111 -5.23 -4.86 -15.85
N PHE A 112 -4.42 -5.76 -15.30
CA PHE A 112 -4.27 -7.11 -15.84
C PHE A 112 -5.55 -7.93 -15.69
N ILE A 113 -6.14 -7.98 -14.50
CA ILE A 113 -7.39 -8.71 -14.23
C ILE A 113 -8.54 -8.16 -15.08
N ASN A 114 -8.59 -6.85 -15.31
CA ASN A 114 -9.58 -6.20 -16.15
C ASN A 114 -9.32 -6.34 -17.66
N ASN A 115 -8.26 -7.06 -18.06
CA ASN A 115 -7.88 -7.25 -19.48
C ASN A 115 -7.49 -5.95 -20.19
N GLU A 116 -6.89 -5.00 -19.50
CA GLU A 116 -6.43 -3.74 -20.06
C GLU A 116 -4.99 -3.86 -20.60
N ILE A 117 -4.17 -4.69 -19.96
CA ILE A 117 -2.78 -4.95 -20.36
C ILE A 117 -2.52 -6.44 -20.56
N LYS A 118 -1.56 -6.75 -21.42
CA LYS A 118 -1.10 -8.12 -21.67
C LYS A 118 0.14 -8.42 -20.83
N VAL A 119 0.16 -9.58 -20.20
CA VAL A 119 1.32 -10.12 -19.50
C VAL A 119 1.71 -11.41 -20.18
N PHE A 120 2.99 -11.61 -20.50
CA PHE A 120 3.46 -12.67 -21.39
C PHE A 120 2.70 -12.73 -22.74
N ASN A 121 2.39 -11.56 -23.29
CA ASN A 121 1.62 -11.38 -24.54
C ASN A 121 0.15 -11.84 -24.51
N SER A 122 -0.40 -12.18 -23.32
CA SER A 122 -1.78 -12.65 -23.16
C SER A 122 -2.56 -11.78 -22.19
N TYR A 123 -3.83 -11.52 -22.50
CA TYR A 123 -4.78 -10.96 -21.54
C TYR A 123 -5.15 -11.99 -20.48
N TYR A 124 -5.57 -11.54 -19.30
CA TYR A 124 -5.98 -12.41 -18.20
C TYR A 124 -7.03 -13.45 -18.62
N ARG A 125 -8.02 -13.07 -19.42
CA ARG A 125 -9.09 -13.95 -19.92
C ARG A 125 -8.61 -15.04 -20.89
N GLU A 126 -7.39 -14.93 -21.41
CA GLU A 126 -6.81 -15.89 -22.36
C GLU A 126 -6.06 -17.03 -21.65
N TYR A 127 -5.87 -16.93 -20.32
CA TYR A 127 -5.27 -18.00 -19.54
C TYR A 127 -6.32 -19.08 -19.21
N GLU A 128 -6.01 -20.34 -19.51
CA GLU A 128 -6.91 -21.47 -19.33
C GLU A 128 -6.98 -21.98 -17.89
N ASP A 129 -5.97 -21.62 -17.07
CA ASP A 129 -5.79 -22.13 -15.71
C ASP A 129 -5.67 -21.03 -14.64
N PRO A 130 -6.58 -20.06 -14.58
CA PRO A 130 -6.44 -18.91 -13.67
C PRO A 130 -6.36 -19.28 -12.18
N ARG A 131 -6.70 -20.53 -11.82
CA ARG A 131 -6.54 -21.04 -10.44
C ARG A 131 -5.08 -21.19 -10.01
N HIS A 132 -4.15 -21.33 -10.95
CA HIS A 132 -2.71 -21.37 -10.65
C HIS A 132 -2.21 -20.06 -10.00
N LEU A 133 -2.89 -18.96 -10.20
CA LEU A 133 -2.57 -17.67 -9.56
C LEU A 133 -2.71 -17.67 -8.04
N ASN A 134 -3.32 -18.70 -7.44
CA ASN A 134 -3.43 -18.82 -5.98
C ASN A 134 -2.07 -18.90 -5.28
N THR A 135 -1.00 -19.26 -5.99
CA THR A 135 0.36 -19.32 -5.45
C THR A 135 1.08 -17.97 -5.49
N ASN A 136 0.57 -17.02 -6.27
CA ASN A 136 1.10 -15.68 -6.42
C ASN A 136 0.31 -14.73 -5.49
N THR A 137 0.88 -14.46 -4.33
CA THR A 137 0.22 -13.67 -3.28
C THR A 137 0.97 -12.39 -2.99
N LEU A 138 0.22 -11.31 -2.76
CA LEU A 138 0.69 -10.13 -2.05
C LEU A 138 0.55 -10.34 -0.54
N ILE A 139 1.37 -9.67 0.22
CA ILE A 139 1.22 -9.53 1.66
C ILE A 139 0.59 -8.17 1.92
N ILE A 140 -0.68 -8.19 2.33
CA ILE A 140 -1.42 -6.99 2.71
C ILE A 140 -1.12 -6.69 4.17
N HIS A 141 -0.49 -5.56 4.44
CA HIS A 141 -0.22 -5.05 5.77
C HIS A 141 -1.22 -3.95 6.09
N VAL A 142 -1.92 -4.05 7.21
CA VAL A 142 -2.86 -3.00 7.65
C VAL A 142 -2.48 -2.51 9.03
N ASN A 143 -2.22 -1.23 9.15
CA ASN A 143 -1.99 -0.55 10.40
C ASN A 143 -3.24 0.24 10.82
N ASN A 144 -3.29 0.70 12.07
CA ASN A 144 -4.42 1.41 12.64
C ASN A 144 -3.99 2.72 13.32
N LEU A 145 -3.09 3.45 12.68
CA LEU A 145 -2.64 4.75 13.14
C LEU A 145 -3.82 5.71 13.23
N LYS A 146 -3.87 6.53 14.26
CA LYS A 146 -5.06 7.31 14.60
C LYS A 146 -4.98 8.77 14.18
N THR A 147 -3.81 9.28 13.83
CA THR A 147 -3.62 10.67 13.43
C THR A 147 -3.02 10.75 12.02
N GLU A 148 -3.36 11.79 11.29
CA GLU A 148 -2.79 12.06 9.98
C GLU A 148 -1.26 12.19 10.05
N LYS A 149 -0.75 12.86 11.09
CA LYS A 149 0.68 13.01 11.33
C LYS A 149 1.40 11.66 11.42
N GLU A 150 0.83 10.67 12.13
CA GLU A 150 1.41 9.33 12.22
C GLU A 150 1.42 8.62 10.86
N VAL A 151 0.35 8.75 10.07
CA VAL A 151 0.27 8.17 8.73
C VAL A 151 1.30 8.77 7.79
N LEU A 152 1.43 10.10 7.79
CA LEU A 152 2.41 10.82 6.97
C LEU A 152 3.85 10.48 7.38
N GLN A 153 4.12 10.37 8.69
CA GLN A 153 5.44 9.96 9.17
C GLN A 153 5.75 8.53 8.73
N TRP A 154 4.78 7.62 8.83
CA TRP A 154 4.94 6.25 8.37
C TRP A 154 5.23 6.18 6.85
N TYR A 155 4.51 6.97 6.04
CA TYR A 155 4.79 7.10 4.62
C TYR A 155 6.24 7.52 4.33
N ILE A 156 6.76 8.51 5.08
CA ILE A 156 8.17 8.94 4.96
C ILE A 156 9.12 7.81 5.34
N ASP A 157 8.89 7.16 6.48
CA ASP A 157 9.74 6.10 7.01
C ASP A 157 9.84 4.91 6.05
N MET A 158 8.71 4.51 5.45
CA MET A 158 8.63 3.44 4.44
C MET A 158 9.46 3.77 3.19
N ASN A 159 9.52 5.03 2.82
CA ASN A 159 10.24 5.48 1.62
C ASN A 159 11.70 5.85 1.86
N ALA A 160 12.14 5.95 3.12
CA ALA A 160 13.51 6.30 3.47
C ALA A 160 14.53 5.21 3.13
N GLY A 161 14.12 3.96 2.96
CA GLY A 161 14.99 2.80 2.69
C GLY A 161 14.83 2.14 1.32
N GLY A 162 13.90 2.61 0.48
CA GLY A 162 13.53 2.01 -0.81
C GLY A 162 14.07 2.75 -2.04
N THR A 163 13.41 2.54 -3.20
CA THR A 163 13.63 3.35 -4.40
C THR A 163 13.27 4.80 -4.07
N PRO A 164 14.21 5.73 -4.16
CA PRO A 164 13.98 7.06 -3.60
C PRO A 164 12.81 7.75 -4.29
N HIS A 165 11.85 8.20 -3.48
CA HIS A 165 11.00 9.32 -3.87
C HIS A 165 11.87 10.54 -4.11
N THR A 166 11.45 11.44 -4.96
CA THR A 166 12.22 12.67 -5.16
C THR A 166 12.28 13.44 -3.84
N THR A 167 13.37 14.20 -3.64
CA THR A 167 13.53 15.05 -2.45
C THR A 167 12.32 15.98 -2.28
N GLU A 168 11.79 16.50 -3.40
CA GLU A 168 10.61 17.38 -3.43
C GLU A 168 9.35 16.69 -2.90
N GLU A 169 9.15 15.39 -3.21
CA GLU A 169 7.99 14.62 -2.69
C GLU A 169 8.06 14.45 -1.19
N ILE A 170 9.23 14.04 -0.68
CA ILE A 170 9.45 13.88 0.76
C ILE A 170 9.34 15.23 1.49
N ASP A 171 9.87 16.32 0.93
CA ASP A 171 9.79 17.64 1.52
C ASP A 171 8.35 18.18 1.53
N ARG A 172 7.55 17.86 0.51
CA ARG A 172 6.11 18.16 0.52
C ARG A 172 5.40 17.49 1.69
N VAL A 173 5.66 16.21 1.92
CA VAL A 173 5.01 15.47 3.03
C VAL A 173 5.49 15.97 4.38
N LYS A 174 6.78 16.30 4.54
CA LYS A 174 7.31 16.94 5.76
C LYS A 174 6.64 18.28 6.04
N LYS A 175 6.36 19.06 4.98
CA LYS A 175 5.62 20.31 5.14
C LYS A 175 4.20 20.07 5.65
N LEU A 176 3.48 19.07 5.11
CA LEU A 176 2.15 18.71 5.63
C LEU A 176 2.20 18.33 7.11
N ILE A 177 3.23 17.58 7.54
CA ILE A 177 3.41 17.25 8.97
C ILE A 177 3.57 18.52 9.83
N ASN A 178 4.39 19.48 9.37
CA ASN A 178 4.61 20.73 10.10
C ASN A 178 3.34 21.59 10.17
N ASP A 179 2.50 21.56 9.15
CA ASP A 179 1.23 22.31 9.12
C ASP A 179 0.17 21.70 10.08
N LEU A 180 0.40 20.48 10.61
CA LEU A 180 -0.44 19.80 11.61
C LEU A 180 0.03 20.04 13.06
N GLU A 181 1.14 20.75 13.29
CA GLU A 181 1.64 21.15 14.62
C GLU A 181 1.05 22.48 15.09
#